data_e433e0eae3a371635f89827c242db894
#
_entry.id   e433e0eae3a371635f89827c242db894
#
_cell.length_a   1.000
_cell.length_b   1.000
_cell.length_c   1.000
_cell.angle_alpha   90.00
_cell.angle_beta   90.00
_cell.angle_gamma   90.00
#
_symmetry.space_group_name_H-M   'P 1'
#
loop_
_entity.id
_entity.type
_entity.pdbx_description
1 polymer ?
#
loop_
_entity_poly.entity_id
_entity_poly.type
_entity_poly.pdbx_seq_one_letter_code
_entity_poly.pdbx_strand_id
1 'polypeptide(L)'
;ARICKLMGIRYFVFAVNKMDLVNYSESRFNEIVAQIDALKQELGLENITIIPLSATEGDNVTVKSENIPWYTGKPLLEYLETVDIASDTEEGFYMPVQRVCRPDHTFRGFQGQIESGSISVGDAITTLPSNETATVKGILVTDKEATSAKQGQPVTITLDREVDVSRGCVLVKNTDIGVYKKLTVSLLWMDDEELAIGKDYLVKL
;
A
#
# COMPACT_ATOMS: atom_id res chain seq x y z
N ALA A 1 -2.66 13.15 4.44
CA ALA A 1 -1.59 13.15 3.45
C ALA A 1 -0.24 12.66 4.04
N ARG A 2 0.26 13.23 5.16
CA ARG A 2 1.57 12.85 5.77
C ARG A 2 1.67 11.35 6.08
N ILE A 3 0.69 10.80 6.79
CA ILE A 3 0.64 9.37 7.12
C ILE A 3 0.62 8.52 5.85
N CYS A 4 -0.24 8.87 4.89
CA CYS A 4 -0.36 8.14 3.63
C CYS A 4 0.95 8.14 2.85
N LYS A 5 1.66 9.28 2.79
CA LYS A 5 2.98 9.35 2.16
C LYS A 5 4.01 8.47 2.87
N LEU A 6 4.05 8.50 4.21
CA LEU A 6 4.96 7.64 4.99
C LEU A 6 4.68 6.15 4.76
N MET A 7 3.42 5.79 4.52
CA MET A 7 3.01 4.43 4.15
C MET A 7 3.27 4.08 2.67
N GLY A 8 3.95 4.94 1.91
CA GLY A 8 4.30 4.68 0.52
C GLY A 8 3.20 4.96 -0.51
N ILE A 9 2.08 5.60 -0.11
CA ILE A 9 1.04 6.01 -1.06
C ILE A 9 1.58 7.15 -1.93
N ARG A 10 1.54 6.98 -3.26
CA ARG A 10 2.09 7.92 -4.24
C ARG A 10 1.05 8.72 -4.98
N TYR A 11 -0.18 8.23 -5.11
CA TYR A 11 -1.27 8.86 -5.83
C TYR A 11 -2.28 9.45 -4.86
N PHE A 12 -2.56 10.73 -4.97
CA PHE A 12 -3.45 11.46 -4.07
C PHE A 12 -4.55 12.16 -4.85
N VAL A 13 -5.79 11.93 -4.43
CA VAL A 13 -6.94 12.70 -4.90
C VAL A 13 -7.42 13.60 -3.76
N PHE A 14 -7.44 14.88 -4.00
CA PHE A 14 -8.05 15.87 -3.11
C PHE A 14 -9.44 16.22 -3.63
N ALA A 15 -10.45 15.62 -3.04
CA ALA A 15 -11.85 15.94 -3.33
C ALA A 15 -12.27 17.19 -2.54
N VAL A 16 -12.35 18.33 -3.22
CA VAL A 16 -12.82 19.59 -2.63
C VAL A 16 -14.34 19.57 -2.62
N ASN A 17 -14.87 19.00 -1.53
CA ASN A 17 -16.30 18.77 -1.36
C ASN A 17 -17.06 20.01 -0.87
N LYS A 18 -18.39 19.96 -0.96
CA LYS A 18 -19.34 20.99 -0.53
C LYS A 18 -19.25 22.30 -1.36
N MET A 19 -18.97 22.14 -2.65
CA MET A 19 -18.92 23.30 -3.55
C MET A 19 -20.28 24.00 -3.69
N ASP A 20 -21.39 23.28 -3.47
CA ASP A 20 -22.75 23.81 -3.36
C ASP A 20 -22.88 24.90 -2.30
N LEU A 21 -22.23 24.76 -1.14
CA LEU A 21 -22.29 25.74 -0.04
C LEU A 21 -21.59 27.06 -0.35
N VAL A 22 -20.74 27.08 -1.36
CA VAL A 22 -20.03 28.28 -1.82
C VAL A 22 -20.46 28.70 -3.23
N ASN A 23 -21.66 28.30 -3.66
CA ASN A 23 -22.22 28.58 -4.98
C ASN A 23 -21.26 28.23 -6.10
N TYR A 24 -20.56 27.11 -6.00
CA TYR A 24 -19.60 26.59 -6.98
C TYR A 24 -18.51 27.59 -7.40
N SER A 25 -18.08 28.42 -6.45
CA SER A 25 -17.13 29.52 -6.69
C SER A 25 -15.75 28.99 -7.10
N GLU A 26 -15.33 29.33 -8.31
CA GLU A 26 -13.98 29.04 -8.83
C GLU A 26 -12.90 29.73 -8.00
N SER A 27 -13.14 30.98 -7.56
CA SER A 27 -12.17 31.70 -6.70
C SER A 27 -11.91 30.96 -5.40
N ARG A 28 -12.97 30.44 -4.75
CA ARG A 28 -12.82 29.67 -3.51
C ARG A 28 -12.10 28.34 -3.75
N PHE A 29 -12.36 27.67 -4.85
CA PHE A 29 -11.62 26.49 -5.25
C PHE A 29 -10.13 26.78 -5.44
N ASN A 30 -9.80 27.86 -6.13
CA ASN A 30 -8.40 28.23 -6.39
C ASN A 30 -7.63 28.59 -5.10
N GLU A 31 -8.28 29.18 -4.09
CA GLU A 31 -7.68 29.38 -2.78
C GLU A 31 -7.31 28.06 -2.11
N ILE A 32 -8.17 27.05 -2.21
CA ILE A 32 -7.92 25.71 -1.66
C ILE A 32 -6.82 25.00 -2.45
N VAL A 33 -6.80 25.15 -3.78
CA VAL A 33 -5.73 24.60 -4.64
C VAL A 33 -4.38 25.16 -4.21
N ALA A 34 -4.28 26.47 -3.95
CA ALA A 34 -3.02 27.09 -3.48
C ALA A 34 -2.55 26.49 -2.14
N GLN A 35 -3.47 26.18 -1.22
CA GLN A 35 -3.14 25.53 0.06
C GLN A 35 -2.67 24.07 -0.16
N ILE A 36 -3.31 23.35 -1.09
CA ILE A 36 -2.91 21.98 -1.45
C ILE A 36 -1.54 21.99 -2.12
N ASP A 37 -1.24 22.98 -2.97
CA ASP A 37 0.07 23.12 -3.61
C ASP A 37 1.19 23.41 -2.59
N ALA A 38 0.92 24.23 -1.58
CA ALA A 38 1.85 24.43 -0.47
C ALA A 38 2.11 23.11 0.29
N LEU A 39 1.05 22.34 0.58
CA LEU A 39 1.16 21.03 1.21
C LEU A 39 1.91 20.03 0.31
N LYS A 40 1.69 20.08 -1.00
CA LYS A 40 2.41 19.27 -1.99
C LYS A 40 3.90 19.51 -1.91
N GLN A 41 4.33 20.77 -1.86
CA GLN A 41 5.74 21.14 -1.74
C GLN A 41 6.34 20.70 -0.41
N GLU A 42 5.64 20.99 0.70
CA GLU A 42 6.07 20.61 2.05
C GLU A 42 6.28 19.10 2.19
N LEU A 43 5.36 18.31 1.66
CA LEU A 43 5.39 16.86 1.78
C LEU A 43 6.10 16.16 0.60
N GLY A 44 6.46 16.88 -0.46
CA GLY A 44 7.03 16.30 -1.68
C GLY A 44 6.10 15.27 -2.34
N LEU A 45 4.79 15.59 -2.45
CA LEU A 45 3.83 14.70 -3.11
C LEU A 45 3.96 14.86 -4.63
N GLU A 46 3.97 13.74 -5.37
CA GLU A 46 4.23 13.78 -6.81
C GLU A 46 2.96 13.74 -7.64
N ASN A 47 2.09 12.76 -7.41
CA ASN A 47 0.91 12.53 -8.22
C ASN A 47 -0.34 13.01 -7.48
N ILE A 48 -0.73 14.26 -7.75
CA ILE A 48 -1.90 14.89 -7.14
C ILE A 48 -2.93 15.22 -8.20
N THR A 49 -4.18 14.89 -7.92
CA THR A 49 -5.36 15.36 -8.66
C THR A 49 -6.31 16.04 -7.68
N ILE A 50 -6.81 17.24 -8.07
CA ILE A 50 -7.72 18.02 -7.24
C ILE A 50 -9.04 18.13 -8.00
N ILE A 51 -10.13 17.69 -7.38
CA ILE A 51 -11.45 17.62 -8.01
C ILE A 51 -12.45 18.40 -7.15
N PRO A 52 -13.06 19.48 -7.69
CA PRO A 52 -14.16 20.16 -7.04
C PRO A 52 -15.45 19.34 -7.20
N LEU A 53 -16.18 19.12 -6.12
CA LEU A 53 -17.40 18.33 -6.16
C LEU A 53 -18.42 18.76 -5.09
N SER A 54 -19.67 18.34 -5.25
CA SER A 54 -20.66 18.27 -4.20
C SER A 54 -21.19 16.85 -4.10
N ALA A 55 -20.84 16.14 -3.04
CA ALA A 55 -21.27 14.76 -2.84
C ALA A 55 -22.79 14.67 -2.59
N THR A 56 -23.41 15.73 -2.02
CA THR A 56 -24.84 15.75 -1.72
C THR A 56 -25.66 15.95 -2.98
N GLU A 57 -25.22 16.84 -3.87
CA GLU A 57 -25.89 17.14 -5.12
C GLU A 57 -25.46 16.22 -6.28
N GLY A 58 -24.38 15.46 -6.08
CA GLY A 58 -23.82 14.55 -7.09
C GLY A 58 -22.89 15.22 -8.11
N ASP A 59 -22.62 16.52 -7.96
CA ASP A 59 -21.80 17.30 -8.88
C ASP A 59 -20.35 16.80 -8.93
N ASN A 60 -19.84 16.46 -10.11
CA ASN A 60 -18.52 15.91 -10.35
C ASN A 60 -18.20 14.62 -9.56
N VAL A 61 -19.20 13.90 -9.09
CA VAL A 61 -19.03 12.58 -8.46
C VAL A 61 -18.97 11.49 -9.52
N THR A 62 -20.05 11.27 -10.25
CA THR A 62 -20.15 10.25 -11.32
C THR A 62 -20.06 10.85 -12.72
N VAL A 63 -20.67 12.01 -12.92
CA VAL A 63 -20.71 12.74 -14.17
C VAL A 63 -20.24 14.18 -13.99
N LYS A 64 -19.82 14.83 -15.07
CA LYS A 64 -19.46 16.25 -15.05
C LYS A 64 -20.65 17.10 -14.63
N SER A 65 -20.42 18.05 -13.75
CA SER A 65 -21.42 19.00 -13.28
C SER A 65 -21.60 20.15 -14.26
N GLU A 66 -22.85 20.51 -14.51
CA GLU A 66 -23.20 21.75 -15.23
C GLU A 66 -23.01 23.00 -14.33
N ASN A 67 -23.00 22.82 -13.01
CA ASN A 67 -22.79 23.89 -12.03
C ASN A 67 -21.31 24.30 -11.91
N ILE A 68 -20.38 23.47 -12.40
CA ILE A 68 -18.92 23.67 -12.34
C ILE A 68 -18.31 23.71 -13.76
N PRO A 69 -18.78 24.61 -14.66
CA PRO A 69 -18.34 24.61 -16.07
C PRO A 69 -16.87 24.98 -16.27
N TRP A 70 -16.28 25.66 -15.30
CA TRP A 70 -14.86 26.04 -15.28
C TRP A 70 -13.91 24.85 -14.99
N TYR A 71 -14.42 23.75 -14.45
CA TYR A 71 -13.61 22.55 -14.23
C TYR A 71 -13.63 21.64 -15.45
N THR A 72 -12.48 21.47 -16.08
CA THR A 72 -12.33 20.68 -17.31
C THR A 72 -11.86 19.25 -17.07
N GLY A 73 -11.50 18.90 -15.83
CA GLY A 73 -11.03 17.58 -15.45
C GLY A 73 -12.10 16.49 -15.48
N LYS A 74 -11.71 15.29 -15.08
CA LYS A 74 -12.61 14.14 -14.92
C LYS A 74 -13.40 14.22 -13.64
N PRO A 75 -14.67 13.77 -13.60
CA PRO A 75 -15.38 13.53 -12.34
C PRO A 75 -14.67 12.41 -11.54
N LEU A 76 -14.98 12.36 -10.25
CA LEU A 76 -14.25 11.50 -9.29
C LEU A 76 -14.27 10.02 -9.69
N LEU A 77 -15.43 9.48 -10.04
CA LEU A 77 -15.56 8.06 -10.40
C LEU A 77 -14.77 7.72 -11.66
N GLU A 78 -14.93 8.52 -12.72
CA GLU A 78 -14.19 8.33 -13.98
C GLU A 78 -12.67 8.40 -13.74
N TYR A 79 -12.21 9.32 -12.88
CA TYR A 79 -10.80 9.39 -12.52
C TYR A 79 -10.34 8.10 -11.84
N LEU A 80 -11.08 7.61 -10.84
CA LEU A 80 -10.72 6.39 -10.09
C LEU A 80 -10.71 5.14 -10.97
N GLU A 81 -11.59 5.08 -11.98
CA GLU A 81 -11.66 3.95 -12.92
C GLU A 81 -10.55 3.99 -13.98
N THR A 82 -10.02 5.18 -14.29
CA THR A 82 -9.07 5.37 -15.38
C THR A 82 -7.67 5.75 -14.97
N VAL A 83 -7.43 6.00 -13.67
CA VAL A 83 -6.08 6.31 -13.20
C VAL A 83 -5.19 5.08 -13.37
N ASP A 84 -4.09 5.27 -14.11
CA ASP A 84 -3.05 4.25 -14.21
C ASP A 84 -2.10 4.40 -13.02
N ILE A 85 -2.16 3.44 -12.12
CA ILE A 85 -1.26 3.36 -10.98
C ILE A 85 -0.09 2.48 -11.41
N ALA A 86 1.02 3.13 -11.82
CA ALA A 86 2.25 2.43 -12.10
C ALA A 86 2.66 1.61 -10.86
N SER A 87 2.61 0.30 -10.97
CA SER A 87 3.21 -0.60 -10.00
C SER A 87 4.71 -0.57 -10.24
N ASP A 88 5.48 0.00 -9.30
CA ASP A 88 6.91 -0.27 -9.29
C ASP A 88 7.06 -1.78 -9.05
N THR A 89 7.43 -2.47 -10.09
CA THR A 89 7.91 -3.84 -9.98
C THR A 89 9.32 -3.75 -9.42
N GLU A 90 9.46 -3.68 -8.11
CA GLU A 90 10.75 -3.92 -7.48
C GLU A 90 11.23 -5.31 -7.88
N GLU A 91 12.50 -5.41 -8.26
CA GLU A 91 13.09 -6.70 -8.56
C GLU A 91 13.17 -7.53 -7.27
N GLY A 92 12.74 -8.79 -7.37
CA GLY A 92 12.78 -9.72 -6.25
C GLY A 92 11.46 -9.87 -5.52
N PHE A 93 11.23 -11.08 -5.05
CA PHE A 93 10.03 -11.45 -4.29
C PHE A 93 10.31 -11.38 -2.79
N TYR A 94 9.41 -10.77 -2.04
CA TYR A 94 9.33 -10.99 -0.60
C TYR A 94 7.89 -10.97 -0.10
N MET A 95 7.67 -11.81 0.91
CA MET A 95 6.38 -11.95 1.59
C MET A 95 6.60 -12.14 3.09
N PRO A 96 6.21 -11.16 3.93
CA PRO A 96 6.18 -11.35 5.38
C PRO A 96 5.12 -12.38 5.76
N VAL A 97 5.50 -13.35 6.59
CA VAL A 97 4.58 -14.38 7.08
C VAL A 97 3.74 -13.80 8.22
N GLN A 98 2.45 -13.64 7.98
CA GLN A 98 1.50 -13.12 8.96
C GLN A 98 0.88 -14.24 9.82
N ARG A 99 0.74 -15.43 9.24
CA ARG A 99 0.17 -16.59 9.92
C ARG A 99 0.73 -17.89 9.32
N VAL A 100 0.95 -18.88 10.19
CA VAL A 100 1.16 -20.27 9.79
C VAL A 100 -0.14 -21.03 9.97
N CYS A 101 -0.66 -21.58 8.86
CA CYS A 101 -1.87 -22.39 8.85
C CYS A 101 -1.50 -23.88 8.85
N ARG A 102 -1.96 -24.60 9.87
CA ARG A 102 -1.71 -26.04 10.01
C ARG A 102 -3.01 -26.70 10.52
N PRO A 103 -4.02 -26.89 9.65
CA PRO A 103 -5.28 -27.50 10.03
C PRO A 103 -5.12 -28.96 10.49
N ASP A 104 -4.14 -29.66 9.91
CA ASP A 104 -3.78 -31.02 10.26
C ASP A 104 -2.26 -31.26 10.08
N HIS A 105 -1.81 -32.50 10.27
CA HIS A 105 -0.38 -32.87 10.17
C HIS A 105 0.14 -33.01 8.73
N THR A 106 -0.74 -32.98 7.72
CA THR A 106 -0.37 -33.12 6.31
C THR A 106 -0.21 -31.80 5.59
N PHE A 107 -0.78 -30.72 6.15
CA PHE A 107 -0.78 -29.38 5.55
C PHE A 107 -0.07 -28.37 6.42
N ARG A 108 0.89 -27.65 5.85
CA ARG A 108 1.52 -26.48 6.44
C ARG A 108 1.61 -25.37 5.43
N GLY A 109 0.83 -24.32 5.61
CA GLY A 109 0.76 -23.16 4.74
C GLY A 109 1.24 -21.89 5.43
N PHE A 110 2.01 -21.08 4.72
CA PHE A 110 2.52 -19.79 5.15
C PHE A 110 1.66 -18.70 4.50
N GLN A 111 0.92 -17.96 5.31
CA GLN A 111 -0.03 -16.95 4.87
C GLN A 111 0.57 -15.57 5.00
N GLY A 112 0.43 -14.76 3.96
CA GLY A 112 0.87 -13.36 3.93
C GLY A 112 0.42 -12.68 2.64
N GLN A 113 0.72 -11.39 2.55
CA GLN A 113 0.58 -10.63 1.30
C GLN A 113 1.94 -10.52 0.64
N ILE A 114 1.97 -10.68 -0.67
CA ILE A 114 3.19 -10.44 -1.46
C ILE A 114 3.41 -8.93 -1.50
N GLU A 115 4.50 -8.47 -0.90
CA GLU A 115 4.83 -7.03 -0.83
C GLU A 115 5.62 -6.59 -2.05
N SER A 116 6.38 -7.49 -2.69
CA SER A 116 7.13 -7.21 -3.91
C SER A 116 7.28 -8.44 -4.80
N GLY A 117 7.37 -8.21 -6.11
CA GLY A 117 7.67 -9.18 -7.12
C GLY A 117 6.58 -10.23 -7.36
N SER A 118 7.00 -11.42 -7.78
CA SER A 118 6.12 -12.55 -8.07
C SER A 118 6.76 -13.87 -7.67
N ILE A 119 5.90 -14.86 -7.41
CA ILE A 119 6.29 -16.22 -7.04
C ILE A 119 5.50 -17.24 -7.85
N SER A 120 6.15 -18.32 -8.21
CA SER A 120 5.55 -19.44 -8.96
C SER A 120 5.81 -20.77 -8.26
N VAL A 121 4.96 -21.73 -8.50
CA VAL A 121 5.18 -23.11 -8.07
C VAL A 121 6.46 -23.63 -8.71
N GLY A 122 7.32 -24.25 -7.91
CA GLY A 122 8.66 -24.71 -8.34
C GLY A 122 9.78 -23.69 -8.08
N ASP A 123 9.47 -22.47 -7.69
CA ASP A 123 10.49 -21.47 -7.33
C ASP A 123 11.26 -21.86 -6.07
N ALA A 124 12.57 -21.66 -6.08
CA ALA A 124 13.39 -21.74 -4.88
C ALA A 124 13.26 -20.42 -4.08
N ILE A 125 13.01 -20.53 -2.80
CA ILE A 125 12.92 -19.39 -1.87
C ILE A 125 13.89 -19.58 -0.71
N THR A 126 14.23 -18.48 -0.05
CA THR A 126 14.96 -18.46 1.20
C THR A 126 14.06 -17.90 2.31
N THR A 127 14.19 -18.45 3.50
CA THR A 127 13.46 -17.99 4.68
C THR A 127 14.35 -17.10 5.55
N LEU A 128 13.85 -15.96 5.98
CA LEU A 128 14.58 -15.07 6.89
C LEU A 128 13.91 -15.06 8.28
N PRO A 129 14.67 -15.03 9.38
CA PRO A 129 16.14 -14.89 9.46
C PRO A 129 16.93 -16.20 9.42
N SER A 130 16.28 -17.38 9.30
CA SER A 130 16.95 -18.70 9.40
C SER A 130 17.90 -19.01 8.23
N ASN A 131 17.73 -18.33 7.08
CA ASN A 131 18.45 -18.57 5.83
C ASN A 131 18.31 -20.01 5.27
N GLU A 132 17.22 -20.69 5.62
CA GLU A 132 16.91 -21.98 5.03
C GLU A 132 16.33 -21.82 3.63
N THR A 133 16.67 -22.72 2.71
CA THR A 133 16.12 -22.75 1.35
C THR A 133 15.07 -23.84 1.23
N ALA A 134 14.01 -23.57 0.49
CA ALA A 134 12.97 -24.55 0.15
C ALA A 134 12.37 -24.22 -1.23
N THR A 135 11.60 -25.16 -1.77
CA THR A 135 10.91 -24.97 -3.04
C THR A 135 9.42 -24.76 -2.81
N VAL A 136 8.81 -23.85 -3.55
CA VAL A 136 7.35 -23.64 -3.50
C VAL A 136 6.63 -24.84 -4.07
N LYS A 137 5.92 -25.58 -3.22
CA LYS A 137 5.14 -26.77 -3.61
C LYS A 137 3.77 -26.39 -4.16
N GLY A 138 3.15 -25.35 -3.61
CA GLY A 138 1.83 -24.91 -4.04
C GLY A 138 1.51 -23.49 -3.54
N ILE A 139 0.63 -22.83 -4.25
CA ILE A 139 0.16 -21.47 -3.98
C ILE A 139 -1.37 -21.49 -3.97
N LEU A 140 -1.98 -20.92 -2.94
CA LEU A 140 -3.42 -20.68 -2.89
C LEU A 140 -3.67 -19.17 -2.85
N VAL A 141 -4.50 -18.68 -3.77
CA VAL A 141 -4.99 -17.30 -3.81
C VAL A 141 -6.48 -17.33 -3.53
N THR A 142 -6.92 -16.75 -2.42
CA THR A 142 -8.34 -16.78 -2.00
C THR A 142 -8.90 -18.21 -2.03
N ASP A 143 -8.20 -19.16 -1.41
CA ASP A 143 -8.53 -20.60 -1.32
C ASP A 143 -8.59 -21.40 -2.65
N LYS A 144 -8.14 -20.79 -3.74
CA LYS A 144 -8.00 -21.46 -5.04
C LYS A 144 -6.54 -21.73 -5.38
N GLU A 145 -6.27 -22.91 -5.92
CA GLU A 145 -4.93 -23.24 -6.42
C GLU A 145 -4.53 -22.30 -7.57
N ALA A 146 -3.31 -21.82 -7.51
CA ALA A 146 -2.69 -20.97 -8.52
C ALA A 146 -1.29 -21.48 -8.84
N THR A 147 -0.88 -21.29 -10.08
CA THR A 147 0.50 -21.62 -10.51
C THR A 147 1.48 -20.51 -10.19
N SER A 148 0.99 -19.28 -10.04
CA SER A 148 1.78 -18.10 -9.68
C SER A 148 0.95 -17.05 -8.98
N ALA A 149 1.61 -16.14 -8.27
CA ALA A 149 1.00 -14.98 -7.63
C ALA A 149 1.96 -13.79 -7.69
N LYS A 150 1.42 -12.57 -7.59
CA LYS A 150 2.16 -11.32 -7.75
C LYS A 150 1.89 -10.34 -6.60
N GLN A 151 2.68 -9.30 -6.58
CA GLN A 151 2.59 -8.21 -5.62
C GLN A 151 1.14 -7.77 -5.36
N GLY A 152 0.81 -7.50 -4.08
CA GLY A 152 -0.51 -7.09 -3.61
C GLY A 152 -1.48 -8.25 -3.36
N GLN A 153 -1.19 -9.47 -3.80
CA GLN A 153 -2.07 -10.62 -3.58
C GLN A 153 -1.84 -11.25 -2.21
N PRO A 154 -2.90 -11.49 -1.42
CA PRO A 154 -2.84 -12.35 -0.25
C PRO A 154 -2.79 -13.81 -0.70
N VAL A 155 -1.83 -14.55 -0.16
CA VAL A 155 -1.57 -15.93 -0.58
C VAL A 155 -1.32 -16.85 0.61
N THR A 156 -1.51 -18.16 0.37
CA THR A 156 -0.97 -19.23 1.19
C THR A 156 0.03 -20.01 0.38
N ILE A 157 1.29 -20.03 0.82
CA ILE A 157 2.38 -20.77 0.17
C ILE A 157 2.66 -22.04 0.96
N THR A 158 2.74 -23.17 0.28
CA THR A 158 3.23 -24.43 0.84
C THR A 158 4.61 -24.76 0.27
N LEU A 159 5.46 -25.38 1.07
CA LEU A 159 6.84 -25.71 0.71
C LEU A 159 7.03 -27.22 0.60
N ASP A 160 8.04 -27.63 -0.14
CA ASP A 160 8.39 -29.03 -0.40
C ASP A 160 8.94 -29.75 0.82
N ARG A 161 9.47 -28.99 1.80
CA ARG A 161 10.02 -29.50 3.06
C ARG A 161 9.61 -28.65 4.25
N GLU A 162 9.78 -29.17 5.43
CA GLU A 162 9.63 -28.38 6.66
C GLU A 162 10.83 -27.44 6.82
N VAL A 163 10.54 -26.20 7.16
CA VAL A 163 11.49 -25.12 7.46
C VAL A 163 11.06 -24.42 8.74
N ASP A 164 12.02 -23.81 9.44
CA ASP A 164 11.70 -23.04 10.66
C ASP A 164 11.17 -21.65 10.27
N VAL A 165 9.85 -21.59 10.03
CA VAL A 165 9.12 -20.37 9.69
C VAL A 165 7.95 -20.21 10.64
N SER A 166 7.90 -19.05 11.28
CA SER A 166 6.81 -18.60 12.13
C SER A 166 6.29 -17.24 11.68
N ARG A 167 5.28 -16.71 12.36
CA ARG A 167 4.84 -15.33 12.14
C ARG A 167 6.00 -14.36 12.38
N GLY A 168 6.20 -13.44 11.46
CA GLY A 168 7.27 -12.44 11.46
C GLY A 168 8.51 -12.86 10.65
N CYS A 169 8.64 -14.14 10.25
CA CYS A 169 9.61 -14.54 9.23
C CYS A 169 9.23 -13.98 7.86
N VAL A 170 10.20 -13.93 6.95
CA VAL A 170 9.99 -13.43 5.59
C VAL A 170 10.44 -14.49 4.59
N LEU A 171 9.60 -14.78 3.61
CA LEU A 171 9.96 -15.58 2.44
C LEU A 171 10.51 -14.66 1.36
N VAL A 172 11.69 -14.96 0.83
CA VAL A 172 12.37 -14.12 -0.16
C VAL A 172 12.90 -14.92 -1.35
N LYS A 173 12.98 -14.26 -2.52
CA LYS A 173 13.60 -14.78 -3.73
C LYS A 173 14.22 -13.63 -4.53
N ASN A 174 15.49 -13.74 -4.90
CA ASN A 174 16.21 -12.77 -5.74
C ASN A 174 16.10 -11.33 -5.19
N THR A 175 16.36 -11.13 -3.90
CA THR A 175 16.30 -9.84 -3.25
C THR A 175 17.44 -9.69 -2.24
N ASP A 176 17.91 -8.44 -2.06
CA ASP A 176 18.99 -8.09 -1.11
C ASP A 176 18.47 -7.71 0.28
N ILE A 177 17.29 -8.23 0.69
CA ILE A 177 16.75 -7.96 2.02
C ILE A 177 17.69 -8.53 3.08
N GLY A 178 18.29 -7.64 3.85
CA GLY A 178 19.18 -7.99 4.97
C GLY A 178 18.45 -8.09 6.30
N VAL A 179 19.03 -8.87 7.21
CA VAL A 179 18.60 -8.94 8.61
C VAL A 179 19.53 -8.08 9.45
N TYR A 180 18.97 -7.07 10.14
CA TYR A 180 19.75 -6.10 10.89
C TYR A 180 19.28 -6.03 12.34
N LYS A 181 20.23 -5.81 13.27
CA LYS A 181 19.93 -5.58 14.70
C LYS A 181 19.74 -4.09 15.04
N LYS A 182 20.13 -3.20 14.14
CA LYS A 182 20.01 -1.75 14.31
C LYS A 182 19.54 -1.16 12.99
N LEU A 183 18.52 -0.32 13.06
CA LEU A 183 17.93 0.38 11.92
C LEU A 183 17.80 1.85 12.26
N THR A 184 17.99 2.70 11.26
CA THR A 184 17.58 4.10 11.30
C THR A 184 16.22 4.19 10.61
N VAL A 185 15.23 4.74 11.29
CA VAL A 185 13.86 4.83 10.78
C VAL A 185 13.36 6.26 10.84
N SER A 186 12.44 6.60 9.94
CA SER A 186 11.65 7.84 10.01
C SER A 186 10.35 7.55 10.72
N LEU A 187 10.02 8.35 11.73
CA LEU A 187 8.81 8.20 12.52
C LEU A 187 7.87 9.38 12.29
N LEU A 188 6.58 9.11 12.28
CA LEU A 188 5.56 10.12 12.49
C LEU A 188 5.03 9.97 13.92
N TRP A 189 5.42 10.93 14.78
CA TRP A 189 4.95 10.96 16.16
C TRP A 189 3.53 11.55 16.22
N MET A 190 2.62 10.88 16.88
CA MET A 190 1.20 11.23 16.88
C MET A 190 0.65 11.53 18.30
N ASP A 191 1.51 11.54 19.31
CA ASP A 191 1.13 11.92 20.66
C ASP A 191 1.18 13.45 20.81
N ASP A 192 0.39 14.00 21.73
CA ASP A 192 0.42 15.41 22.11
C ASP A 192 1.70 15.77 22.88
N GLU A 193 2.29 14.80 23.60
CA GLU A 193 3.60 14.95 24.25
C GLU A 193 4.73 14.75 23.22
N GLU A 194 5.76 15.56 23.25
CA GLU A 194 6.91 15.46 22.36
C GLU A 194 7.70 14.18 22.60
N LEU A 195 8.24 13.59 21.52
CA LEU A 195 9.15 12.46 21.61
C LEU A 195 10.40 12.84 22.41
N ALA A 196 10.64 12.16 23.53
CA ALA A 196 11.81 12.41 24.36
C ALA A 196 13.04 11.69 23.80
N ILE A 197 14.08 12.46 23.46
CA ILE A 197 15.36 11.92 22.98
C ILE A 197 16.05 11.17 24.13
N GLY A 198 16.55 9.97 23.85
CA GLY A 198 17.26 9.14 24.82
C GLY A 198 16.36 8.28 25.73
N LYS A 199 15.03 8.31 25.52
CA LYS A 199 14.10 7.41 26.17
C LYS A 199 13.87 6.17 25.31
N ASP A 200 13.77 5.00 25.93
CA ASP A 200 13.40 3.76 25.25
C ASP A 200 11.90 3.66 25.01
N TYR A 201 11.51 3.27 23.81
CA TYR A 201 10.14 3.06 23.41
C TYR A 201 9.93 1.64 22.92
N LEU A 202 8.80 1.04 23.29
CA LEU A 202 8.42 -0.27 22.77
C LEU A 202 7.78 -0.10 21.39
N VAL A 203 8.26 -0.84 20.41
CA VAL A 203 7.74 -0.87 19.04
C VAL A 203 7.10 -2.22 18.78
N LYS A 204 5.91 -2.21 18.21
CA LYS A 204 5.26 -3.42 17.69
C LYS A 204 5.41 -3.44 16.18
N LEU A 205 6.13 -4.42 15.68
CA LEU A 205 6.30 -4.71 14.24
C LEU A 205 5.29 -5.76 13.77
#